data_2573e58699b8648c3253890dc8d23a9a
#
_entry.id   2573e58699b8648c3253890dc8d23a9a
#
_cell.length_a   1.000
_cell.length_b   1.000
_cell.length_c   1.000
_cell.angle_alpha   90.00
_cell.angle_beta   90.00
_cell.angle_gamma   90.00
#
_symmetry.space_group_name_H-M   'P 1'
#
loop_
_entity.id
_entity.type
_entity.pdbx_description
1 polymer ?
#
loop_
_entity_poly.entity_id
_entity_poly.type
_entity_poly.pdbx_seq_one_letter_code
_entity_poly.pdbx_strand_id
1 'polypeptide(L)'
;MRAFEQTLAILRQVAMIDQVLDDAEVAFIKKFTQTYGFDYSVDEMRERLLQGKKTDFVTLRQSVLDYLALEPAHLQAARLKDLLNVLVKIDETISDEEALILAELNGLFAGYLDEEAGIIPFTVWLVPQNEEQDQALASLMPALPKQETSGGFAYLAGTYYSKDYAEMISERYRSLHFFATIDQEEASI
;
A
#
# COMPACT_ATOMS: atom_id res chain seq x y z
N MET A 1 18.38 2.37 13.60
CA MET A 1 18.77 1.05 13.05
C MET A 1 17.66 0.02 13.23
N ARG A 2 17.17 -0.27 14.45
CA ARG A 2 16.08 -1.27 14.64
C ARG A 2 14.80 -1.01 13.83
N ALA A 3 14.30 0.22 13.78
CA ALA A 3 13.07 0.54 13.03
C ALA A 3 13.21 0.32 11.52
N PHE A 4 14.37 0.63 10.94
CA PHE A 4 14.64 0.36 9.53
C PHE A 4 14.67 -1.14 9.23
N GLU A 5 15.37 -1.93 10.05
CA GLU A 5 15.47 -3.38 9.88
C GLU A 5 14.10 -4.06 10.00
N GLN A 6 13.25 -3.58 10.92
CA GLN A 6 11.89 -4.08 11.06
C GLN A 6 11.01 -3.69 9.88
N THR A 7 11.08 -2.43 9.42
CA THR A 7 10.38 -1.99 8.22
C THR A 7 10.78 -2.83 7.01
N LEU A 8 12.08 -3.05 6.80
CA LEU A 8 12.58 -3.86 5.70
C LEU A 8 12.13 -5.33 5.82
N ALA A 9 12.08 -5.87 7.05
CA ALA A 9 11.58 -7.23 7.29
C ALA A 9 10.09 -7.35 6.95
N ILE A 10 9.27 -6.36 7.31
CA ILE A 10 7.84 -6.33 6.97
C ILE A 10 7.65 -6.21 5.45
N LEU A 11 8.35 -5.28 4.79
CA LEU A 11 8.28 -5.13 3.33
C LEU A 11 8.65 -6.43 2.60
N ARG A 12 9.69 -7.13 3.07
CA ARG A 12 10.09 -8.43 2.54
C ARG A 12 9.00 -9.48 2.71
N GLN A 13 8.34 -9.50 3.86
CA GLN A 13 7.27 -10.45 4.13
C GLN A 13 6.07 -10.20 3.22
N VAL A 14 5.72 -8.93 2.97
CA VAL A 14 4.64 -8.56 2.05
C VAL A 14 4.97 -8.97 0.63
N ALA A 15 6.18 -8.65 0.12
CA ALA A 15 6.62 -9.02 -1.23
C ALA A 15 6.71 -10.54 -1.47
N MET A 16 6.74 -11.34 -0.42
CA MET A 16 6.85 -12.81 -0.51
C MET A 16 5.55 -13.53 -0.13
N ILE A 17 4.45 -12.81 0.07
CA ILE A 17 3.23 -13.40 0.59
C ILE A 17 2.58 -14.37 -0.40
N ASP A 18 2.59 -14.04 -1.68
CA ASP A 18 2.12 -14.88 -2.78
C ASP A 18 3.19 -15.86 -3.29
N GLN A 19 4.41 -15.80 -2.71
CA GLN A 19 5.59 -16.60 -3.05
C GLN A 19 6.16 -16.32 -4.45
N VAL A 20 5.73 -15.25 -5.10
CA VAL A 20 6.26 -14.75 -6.38
C VAL A 20 6.92 -13.41 -6.11
N LEU A 21 8.21 -13.30 -6.44
CA LEU A 21 8.95 -12.05 -6.28
C LEU A 21 9.08 -11.36 -7.64
N ASP A 22 8.30 -10.33 -7.85
CA ASP A 22 8.31 -9.53 -9.07
C ASP A 22 9.50 -8.57 -9.15
N ASP A 23 9.94 -8.25 -10.37
CA ASP A 23 11.03 -7.30 -10.59
C ASP A 23 10.67 -5.88 -10.16
N ALA A 24 9.40 -5.50 -10.24
CA ALA A 24 8.91 -4.20 -9.80
C ALA A 24 8.97 -4.07 -8.28
N GLU A 25 8.63 -5.12 -7.52
CA GLU A 25 8.76 -5.17 -6.07
C GLU A 25 10.22 -5.07 -5.62
N VAL A 26 11.11 -5.82 -6.28
CA VAL A 26 12.56 -5.74 -6.02
C VAL A 26 13.08 -4.34 -6.24
N ALA A 27 12.71 -3.71 -7.37
CA ALA A 27 13.13 -2.35 -7.70
C ALA A 27 12.59 -1.33 -6.71
N PHE A 28 11.34 -1.50 -6.26
CA PHE A 28 10.70 -0.62 -5.29
C PHE A 28 11.39 -0.71 -3.92
N ILE A 29 11.61 -1.92 -3.39
CA ILE A 29 12.29 -2.11 -2.10
C ILE A 29 13.74 -1.63 -2.17
N LYS A 30 14.43 -1.84 -3.30
CA LYS A 30 15.76 -1.28 -3.53
C LYS A 30 15.76 0.25 -3.45
N LYS A 31 14.82 0.91 -4.13
CA LYS A 31 14.67 2.37 -4.06
C LYS A 31 14.39 2.85 -2.64
N PHE A 32 13.55 2.12 -1.91
CA PHE A 32 13.31 2.41 -0.49
C PHE A 32 14.60 2.34 0.33
N THR A 33 15.42 1.28 0.20
CA THR A 33 16.66 1.15 0.97
C THR A 33 17.68 2.22 0.64
N GLN A 34 17.73 2.70 -0.60
CA GLN A 34 18.60 3.80 -1.02
C GLN A 34 18.32 5.11 -0.27
N THR A 35 17.05 5.39 0.07
CA THR A 35 16.68 6.58 0.86
C THR A 35 17.30 6.57 2.27
N TYR A 36 17.71 5.41 2.76
CA TYR A 36 18.40 5.22 4.04
C TYR A 36 19.91 5.01 3.89
N GLY A 37 20.46 5.24 2.69
CA GLY A 37 21.89 5.14 2.42
C GLY A 37 22.38 3.71 2.15
N PHE A 38 21.49 2.76 1.90
CA PHE A 38 21.81 1.38 1.52
C PHE A 38 21.59 1.19 0.02
N ASP A 39 22.67 1.07 -0.73
CA ASP A 39 22.61 0.86 -2.18
C ASP A 39 23.01 -0.59 -2.51
N TYR A 40 22.01 -1.46 -2.60
CA TYR A 40 22.19 -2.85 -3.01
C TYR A 40 22.06 -2.96 -4.54
N SER A 41 22.80 -3.89 -5.15
CA SER A 41 22.51 -4.31 -6.53
C SER A 41 21.13 -4.99 -6.60
N VAL A 42 20.56 -5.13 -7.80
CA VAL A 42 19.28 -5.84 -7.98
C VAL A 42 19.40 -7.29 -7.52
N ASP A 43 20.52 -7.95 -7.85
CA ASP A 43 20.76 -9.35 -7.48
C ASP A 43 20.91 -9.51 -5.96
N GLU A 44 21.66 -8.63 -5.31
CA GLU A 44 21.80 -8.64 -3.85
C GLU A 44 20.46 -8.39 -3.15
N MET A 45 19.64 -7.47 -3.66
CA MET A 45 18.32 -7.24 -3.11
C MET A 45 17.44 -8.46 -3.29
N ARG A 46 17.42 -9.06 -4.48
CA ARG A 46 16.67 -10.29 -4.76
C ARG A 46 17.08 -11.43 -3.83
N GLU A 47 18.37 -11.67 -3.66
CA GLU A 47 18.87 -12.67 -2.72
C GLU A 47 18.42 -12.41 -1.29
N ARG A 48 18.48 -11.14 -0.83
CA ARG A 48 18.02 -10.75 0.52
C ARG A 48 16.52 -10.98 0.72
N LEU A 49 15.72 -10.72 -0.30
CA LEU A 49 14.27 -10.96 -0.26
C LEU A 49 13.95 -12.47 -0.24
N LEU A 50 14.68 -13.27 -1.00
CA LEU A 50 14.49 -14.72 -1.07
C LEU A 50 15.05 -15.49 0.12
N GLN A 51 16.00 -14.94 0.87
CA GLN A 51 16.57 -15.59 2.07
C GLN A 51 15.58 -15.70 3.25
N GLY A 52 14.38 -15.13 3.13
CA GLY A 52 13.31 -15.27 4.11
C GLY A 52 12.70 -16.67 4.10
N LYS A 53 12.40 -17.20 5.29
CA LYS A 53 11.50 -18.35 5.41
C LYS A 53 10.16 -17.98 4.76
N LYS A 54 9.45 -19.00 4.24
CA LYS A 54 8.05 -18.84 3.78
C LYS A 54 7.31 -17.94 4.76
N THR A 55 6.87 -16.80 4.28
CA THR A 55 6.06 -15.90 5.07
C THR A 55 4.61 -16.37 4.98
N ASP A 56 3.97 -16.49 6.11
CA ASP A 56 2.52 -16.66 6.18
C ASP A 56 1.88 -15.40 6.78
N PHE A 57 0.60 -15.29 6.59
CA PHE A 57 -0.17 -14.16 7.05
C PHE A 57 -0.08 -13.93 8.57
N VAL A 58 -0.07 -14.99 9.37
CA VAL A 58 0.03 -14.90 10.84
C VAL A 58 1.36 -14.29 11.25
N THR A 59 2.45 -14.72 10.62
CA THR A 59 3.80 -14.18 10.86
C THR A 59 3.89 -12.70 10.46
N LEU A 60 3.34 -12.33 9.31
CA LEU A 60 3.31 -10.96 8.84
C LEU A 60 2.50 -10.05 9.79
N ARG A 61 1.30 -10.48 10.16
CA ARG A 61 0.45 -9.78 11.12
C ARG A 61 1.17 -9.56 12.46
N GLN A 62 1.83 -10.60 12.98
CA GLN A 62 2.59 -10.50 14.22
C GLN A 62 3.76 -9.51 14.09
N SER A 63 4.47 -9.52 12.96
CA SER A 63 5.58 -8.57 12.71
C SER A 63 5.09 -7.11 12.72
N VAL A 64 3.91 -6.84 12.18
CA VAL A 64 3.31 -5.49 12.22
C VAL A 64 2.89 -5.13 13.65
N LEU A 65 2.26 -6.04 14.39
CA LEU A 65 1.90 -5.81 15.79
C LEU A 65 3.15 -5.54 16.66
N ASP A 66 4.21 -6.31 16.49
CA ASP A 66 5.46 -6.11 17.20
C ASP A 66 6.10 -4.76 16.85
N TYR A 67 6.00 -4.33 15.60
CA TYR A 67 6.45 -3.00 15.18
C TYR A 67 5.63 -1.89 15.86
N LEU A 68 4.31 -1.98 15.86
CA LEU A 68 3.42 -0.99 16.48
C LEU A 68 3.57 -0.97 18.01
N ALA A 69 3.86 -2.12 18.64
CA ALA A 69 4.15 -2.22 20.08
C ALA A 69 5.43 -1.50 20.52
N LEU A 70 6.30 -1.12 19.58
CA LEU A 70 7.46 -0.26 19.86
C LEU A 70 7.11 1.23 19.91
N GLU A 71 5.83 1.56 19.77
CA GLU A 71 5.33 2.94 19.77
C GLU A 71 6.12 3.83 18.76
N PRO A 72 6.21 3.44 17.45
CA PRO A 72 6.88 4.27 16.47
C PRO A 72 6.17 5.62 16.34
N ALA A 73 6.92 6.67 15.98
CA ALA A 73 6.29 7.96 15.69
C ALA A 73 5.19 7.80 14.63
N HIS A 74 4.03 8.43 14.82
CA HIS A 74 2.85 8.30 13.93
C HIS A 74 3.20 8.51 12.47
N LEU A 75 4.07 9.49 12.16
CA LEU A 75 4.54 9.71 10.79
C LEU A 75 5.32 8.51 10.21
N GLN A 76 6.07 7.77 11.05
CA GLN A 76 6.80 6.58 10.60
C GLN A 76 5.83 5.41 10.35
N ALA A 77 4.85 5.22 11.23
CA ALA A 77 3.80 4.22 11.05
C ALA A 77 2.96 4.51 9.80
N ALA A 78 2.57 5.78 9.60
CA ALA A 78 1.84 6.23 8.42
C ALA A 78 2.63 5.97 7.12
N ARG A 79 3.93 6.27 7.10
CA ARG A 79 4.81 5.98 5.95
C ARG A 79 4.92 4.48 5.67
N LEU A 80 5.04 3.65 6.71
CA LEU A 80 5.07 2.20 6.51
C LEU A 80 3.75 1.69 5.93
N LYS A 81 2.60 2.14 6.46
CA LYS A 81 1.29 1.81 5.89
C LYS A 81 1.23 2.15 4.39
N ASP A 82 1.66 3.37 4.02
CA ASP A 82 1.66 3.81 2.63
C ASP A 82 2.56 2.93 1.75
N LEU A 83 3.76 2.59 2.23
CA LEU A 83 4.69 1.70 1.54
C LEU A 83 4.08 0.32 1.28
N LEU A 84 3.38 -0.27 2.25
CA LEU A 84 2.71 -1.56 2.10
C LEU A 84 1.61 -1.49 1.04
N ASN A 85 0.79 -0.43 1.07
CA ASN A 85 -0.27 -0.23 0.08
C ASN A 85 0.27 -0.04 -1.35
N VAL A 86 1.43 0.60 -1.49
CA VAL A 86 2.08 0.76 -2.79
C VAL A 86 2.68 -0.55 -3.25
N LEU A 87 3.39 -1.26 -2.37
CA LEU A 87 4.08 -2.51 -2.71
C LEU A 87 3.11 -3.56 -3.23
N VAL A 88 1.99 -3.79 -2.53
CA VAL A 88 0.95 -4.75 -2.96
C VAL A 88 0.31 -4.38 -4.30
N LYS A 89 0.33 -3.10 -4.68
CA LYS A 89 -0.31 -2.62 -5.92
C LYS A 89 0.66 -2.43 -7.07
N ILE A 90 1.93 -2.76 -6.91
CA ILE A 90 2.95 -2.36 -7.89
C ILE A 90 2.97 -3.25 -9.13
N ASP A 91 2.50 -4.48 -9.04
CA ASP A 91 2.55 -5.50 -10.09
C ASP A 91 1.29 -5.57 -10.98
N GLU A 92 0.34 -4.64 -10.85
CA GLU A 92 -0.91 -4.56 -11.64
C GLU A 92 -1.99 -5.59 -11.31
N THR A 93 -1.69 -6.62 -10.54
CA THR A 93 -2.66 -7.62 -10.10
C THR A 93 -2.67 -7.69 -8.57
N ILE A 94 -3.85 -7.66 -7.98
CA ILE A 94 -4.01 -7.91 -6.55
C ILE A 94 -4.83 -9.19 -6.43
N SER A 95 -4.22 -10.23 -5.89
CA SER A 95 -4.93 -11.46 -5.57
C SER A 95 -5.96 -11.23 -4.44
N ASP A 96 -6.96 -12.08 -4.34
CA ASP A 96 -7.94 -12.01 -3.24
C ASP A 96 -7.25 -12.14 -1.87
N GLU A 97 -6.19 -12.93 -1.80
CA GLU A 97 -5.39 -13.13 -0.59
C GLU A 97 -4.64 -11.86 -0.19
N GLU A 98 -4.00 -11.19 -1.13
CA GLU A 98 -3.33 -9.91 -0.91
C GLU A 98 -4.29 -8.80 -0.51
N ALA A 99 -5.48 -8.76 -1.12
CA ALA A 99 -6.54 -7.81 -0.78
C ALA A 99 -6.99 -7.97 0.68
N LEU A 100 -7.21 -9.21 1.13
CA LEU A 100 -7.58 -9.52 2.52
C LEU A 100 -6.47 -9.12 3.51
N ILE A 101 -5.22 -9.47 3.19
CA ILE A 101 -4.06 -9.13 4.01
C ILE A 101 -3.91 -7.62 4.12
N LEU A 102 -3.99 -6.91 2.99
CA LEU A 102 -3.89 -5.47 2.96
C LEU A 102 -4.99 -4.79 3.78
N ALA A 103 -6.23 -5.30 3.70
CA ALA A 103 -7.34 -4.78 4.49
C ALA A 103 -7.09 -4.93 6.00
N GLU A 104 -6.60 -6.09 6.45
CA GLU A 104 -6.29 -6.30 7.86
C GLU A 104 -5.10 -5.45 8.34
N LEU A 105 -4.02 -5.38 7.58
CA LEU A 105 -2.88 -4.52 7.91
C LEU A 105 -3.29 -3.05 7.99
N ASN A 106 -4.11 -2.58 7.04
CA ASN A 106 -4.66 -1.22 7.09
C ASN A 106 -5.49 -0.98 8.35
N GLY A 107 -6.27 -1.97 8.80
CA GLY A 107 -7.03 -1.90 10.05
C GLY A 107 -6.13 -1.76 11.28
N LEU A 108 -5.03 -2.51 11.36
CA LEU A 108 -4.06 -2.41 12.45
C LEU A 108 -3.40 -1.02 12.51
N PHE A 109 -2.98 -0.48 11.36
CA PHE A 109 -2.40 0.86 11.28
C PHE A 109 -3.43 1.95 11.57
N ALA A 110 -4.66 1.82 11.08
CA ALA A 110 -5.74 2.76 11.37
C ALA A 110 -5.98 2.85 12.89
N GLY A 111 -6.15 1.72 13.57
CA GLY A 111 -6.31 1.70 15.03
C GLY A 111 -5.16 2.36 15.79
N TYR A 112 -3.93 2.30 15.27
CA TYR A 112 -2.76 2.96 15.87
C TYR A 112 -2.70 4.47 15.56
N LEU A 113 -3.19 4.89 14.38
CA LEU A 113 -3.07 6.27 13.88
C LEU A 113 -4.28 7.15 14.21
N ASP A 114 -5.46 6.55 14.45
CA ASP A 114 -6.73 7.27 14.55
C ASP A 114 -6.89 8.14 15.81
N GLU A 115 -6.13 7.90 16.87
CA GLU A 115 -6.47 8.53 18.16
C GLU A 115 -5.83 9.90 18.40
N GLU A 116 -4.76 10.31 17.70
CA GLU A 116 -4.09 11.60 18.05
C GLU A 116 -3.34 12.32 16.92
N ALA A 117 -3.26 11.76 15.71
CA ALA A 117 -2.23 12.25 14.76
C ALA A 117 -2.59 13.56 14.04
N GLY A 118 -3.86 13.97 13.97
CA GLY A 118 -4.27 15.16 13.21
C GLY A 118 -3.84 15.11 11.73
N ILE A 119 -3.47 13.93 11.23
CA ILE A 119 -2.99 13.74 9.87
C ILE A 119 -4.19 13.38 9.01
N ILE A 120 -4.54 14.29 8.10
CA ILE A 120 -5.63 14.09 7.14
C ILE A 120 -5.10 13.24 5.98
N PRO A 121 -5.69 12.07 5.71
CA PRO A 121 -5.24 11.22 4.62
C PRO A 121 -5.67 11.76 3.26
N PHE A 122 -4.93 11.40 2.23
CA PHE A 122 -5.26 11.59 0.82
C PHE A 122 -5.98 10.36 0.29
N THR A 123 -7.18 10.53 -0.20
CA THR A 123 -8.00 9.44 -0.75
C THR A 123 -7.96 9.49 -2.27
N VAL A 124 -7.58 8.36 -2.89
CA VAL A 124 -7.55 8.23 -4.35
C VAL A 124 -8.84 7.57 -4.81
N TRP A 125 -9.55 8.26 -5.68
CA TRP A 125 -10.80 7.80 -6.28
C TRP A 125 -10.63 7.55 -7.77
N LEU A 126 -11.23 6.45 -8.27
CA LEU A 126 -11.40 6.20 -9.69
C LEU A 126 -12.85 6.52 -10.06
N VAL A 127 -13.02 7.44 -10.97
CA VAL A 127 -14.35 7.92 -11.39
C VAL A 127 -14.58 7.47 -12.83
N PRO A 128 -15.41 6.42 -13.07
CA PRO A 128 -15.73 5.99 -14.42
C PRO A 128 -16.43 7.10 -15.20
N GLN A 129 -15.95 7.36 -16.40
CA GLN A 129 -16.47 8.44 -17.25
C GLN A 129 -17.63 7.97 -18.14
N ASN A 130 -17.84 6.68 -18.22
CA ASN A 130 -18.91 6.03 -18.97
C ASN A 130 -19.16 4.61 -18.44
N GLU A 131 -20.22 3.98 -18.94
CA GLU A 131 -20.63 2.63 -18.51
C GLU A 131 -19.58 1.55 -18.85
N GLU A 132 -18.86 1.71 -19.94
CA GLU A 132 -17.80 0.78 -20.34
C GLU A 132 -16.64 0.79 -19.35
N GLN A 133 -16.23 1.97 -18.87
CA GLN A 133 -15.22 2.10 -17.81
C GLN A 133 -15.72 1.56 -16.47
N ASP A 134 -16.98 1.75 -16.12
CA ASP A 134 -17.57 1.19 -14.89
C ASP A 134 -17.54 -0.35 -14.93
N GLN A 135 -17.92 -0.95 -16.04
CA GLN A 135 -17.86 -2.40 -16.24
C GLN A 135 -16.41 -2.92 -16.22
N ALA A 136 -15.48 -2.18 -16.81
CA ALA A 136 -14.07 -2.53 -16.81
C ALA A 136 -13.49 -2.50 -15.38
N LEU A 137 -13.78 -1.47 -14.59
CA LEU A 137 -13.35 -1.40 -13.18
C LEU A 137 -13.94 -2.54 -12.35
N ALA A 138 -15.24 -2.81 -12.49
CA ALA A 138 -15.90 -3.88 -11.76
C ALA A 138 -15.36 -5.28 -12.13
N SER A 139 -14.93 -5.46 -13.38
CA SER A 139 -14.39 -6.74 -13.86
C SER A 139 -12.91 -6.94 -13.53
N LEU A 140 -12.09 -5.90 -13.71
CA LEU A 140 -10.64 -5.98 -13.53
C LEU A 140 -10.22 -5.81 -12.06
N MET A 141 -11.02 -5.08 -11.28
CA MET A 141 -10.70 -4.71 -9.89
C MET A 141 -11.92 -4.92 -8.97
N PRO A 142 -12.48 -6.13 -8.89
CA PRO A 142 -13.71 -6.39 -8.12
C PRO A 142 -13.55 -6.13 -6.62
N ALA A 143 -12.33 -6.10 -6.10
CA ALA A 143 -12.02 -5.83 -4.70
C ALA A 143 -12.08 -4.33 -4.33
N LEU A 144 -12.16 -3.41 -5.31
CA LEU A 144 -12.25 -1.99 -5.00
C LEU A 144 -13.66 -1.63 -4.49
N PRO A 145 -13.78 -1.02 -3.29
CA PRO A 145 -15.05 -0.54 -2.79
C PRO A 145 -15.66 0.50 -3.73
N LYS A 146 -16.91 0.29 -4.13
CA LYS A 146 -17.70 1.23 -4.94
C LYS A 146 -18.58 2.05 -4.01
N GLN A 147 -18.54 3.37 -4.17
CA GLN A 147 -19.34 4.32 -3.37
C GLN A 147 -20.15 5.24 -4.29
N GLU A 148 -21.33 5.61 -3.83
CA GLU A 148 -22.15 6.62 -4.48
C GLU A 148 -21.69 8.01 -4.08
N THR A 149 -21.52 8.88 -5.07
CA THR A 149 -21.11 10.28 -4.90
C THR A 149 -22.16 11.18 -5.53
N SER A 150 -22.10 12.49 -5.27
CA SER A 150 -23.00 13.47 -5.87
C SER A 150 -22.96 13.52 -7.40
N GLY A 151 -21.88 13.01 -8.01
CA GLY A 151 -21.68 12.97 -9.46
C GLY A 151 -21.87 11.59 -10.10
N GLY A 152 -22.26 10.56 -9.33
CA GLY A 152 -22.35 9.17 -9.78
C GLY A 152 -21.63 8.20 -8.86
N PHE A 153 -21.01 7.17 -9.42
CA PHE A 153 -20.24 6.20 -8.64
C PHE A 153 -18.74 6.46 -8.77
N ALA A 154 -18.01 6.22 -7.67
CA ALA A 154 -16.56 6.19 -7.65
C ALA A 154 -16.05 4.94 -6.93
N TYR A 155 -14.86 4.48 -7.31
CA TYR A 155 -14.20 3.35 -6.68
C TYR A 155 -13.03 3.84 -5.84
N LEU A 156 -12.96 3.37 -4.59
CA LEU A 156 -11.87 3.71 -3.68
C LEU A 156 -10.60 2.94 -4.06
N ALA A 157 -9.64 3.61 -4.68
CA ALA A 157 -8.36 3.00 -5.05
C ALA A 157 -7.39 2.89 -3.87
N GLY A 158 -7.53 3.73 -2.86
CA GLY A 158 -6.75 3.66 -1.63
C GLY A 158 -6.70 4.98 -0.88
N THR A 159 -6.23 4.88 0.36
CA THR A 159 -6.05 6.03 1.26
C THR A 159 -4.59 6.07 1.70
N TYR A 160 -3.96 7.23 1.56
CA TYR A 160 -2.53 7.43 1.78
C TYR A 160 -2.30 8.63 2.70
N TYR A 161 -1.30 8.54 3.56
CA TYR A 161 -0.88 9.66 4.42
C TYR A 161 0.18 10.54 3.74
N SER A 162 0.81 10.06 2.69
CA SER A 162 1.74 10.82 1.85
C SER A 162 1.08 11.21 0.54
N LYS A 163 1.12 12.51 0.22
CA LYS A 163 0.65 13.04 -1.05
C LYS A 163 1.36 12.40 -2.24
N ASP A 164 2.69 12.22 -2.12
CA ASP A 164 3.50 11.65 -3.19
C ASP A 164 3.05 10.23 -3.56
N TYR A 165 2.67 9.40 -2.57
CA TYR A 165 2.13 8.07 -2.83
C TYR A 165 0.73 8.11 -3.43
N ALA A 166 -0.13 9.01 -2.97
CA ALA A 166 -1.44 9.19 -3.56
C ALA A 166 -1.33 9.64 -5.04
N GLU A 167 -0.42 10.58 -5.32
CA GLU A 167 -0.13 11.03 -6.70
C GLU A 167 0.40 9.89 -7.57
N MET A 168 1.36 9.11 -7.08
CA MET A 168 1.92 7.97 -7.80
C MET A 168 0.84 6.94 -8.17
N ILE A 169 -0.03 6.58 -7.25
CA ILE A 169 -1.14 5.66 -7.49
C ILE A 169 -2.16 6.27 -8.47
N SER A 170 -2.50 7.55 -8.31
CA SER A 170 -3.39 8.25 -9.22
C SER A 170 -2.84 8.27 -10.66
N GLU A 171 -1.55 8.57 -10.83
CA GLU A 171 -0.89 8.58 -12.14
C GLU A 171 -0.87 7.19 -12.78
N ARG A 172 -0.66 6.14 -11.99
CA ARG A 172 -0.72 4.77 -12.46
C ARG A 172 -2.08 4.45 -13.06
N TYR A 173 -3.18 4.74 -12.37
CA TYR A 173 -4.52 4.50 -12.90
C TYR A 173 -4.83 5.37 -14.12
N ARG A 174 -4.31 6.59 -14.18
CA ARG A 174 -4.39 7.44 -15.36
C ARG A 174 -3.66 6.84 -16.57
N SER A 175 -2.52 6.19 -16.34
CA SER A 175 -1.78 5.49 -17.41
C SER A 175 -2.56 4.29 -17.97
N LEU A 176 -3.46 3.71 -17.19
CA LEU A 176 -4.42 2.69 -17.60
C LEU A 176 -5.72 3.27 -18.20
N HIS A 177 -5.74 4.58 -18.49
CA HIS A 177 -6.87 5.31 -19.06
C HIS A 177 -8.10 5.45 -18.14
N PHE A 178 -7.96 5.25 -16.83
CA PHE A 178 -8.99 5.58 -15.86
C PHE A 178 -8.84 7.01 -15.36
N PHE A 179 -9.95 7.69 -15.13
CA PHE A 179 -9.92 8.99 -14.49
C PHE A 179 -9.75 8.80 -12.98
N ALA A 180 -8.64 9.31 -12.43
CA ALA A 180 -8.32 9.24 -11.02
C ALA A 180 -8.24 10.65 -10.41
N THR A 181 -8.87 10.83 -9.26
CA THR A 181 -8.82 12.07 -8.46
C THR A 181 -8.24 11.78 -7.08
N ILE A 182 -7.66 12.80 -6.46
CA ILE A 182 -7.19 12.75 -5.09
C ILE A 182 -8.04 13.75 -4.30
N ASP A 183 -8.65 13.27 -3.23
CA ASP A 183 -9.38 14.08 -2.28
C ASP A 183 -8.66 14.06 -0.93
N GLN A 184 -8.75 15.19 -0.21
CA GLN A 184 -8.27 15.32 1.15
C GLN A 184 -9.41 15.94 1.95
N GLU A 185 -10.26 15.09 2.52
CA GLU A 185 -11.32 15.56 3.40
C GLU A 185 -10.72 16.02 4.72
N GLU A 186 -10.88 17.30 5.02
CA GLU A 186 -10.74 17.78 6.40
C GLU A 186 -11.78 17.05 7.25
N ALA A 187 -11.33 16.40 8.32
CA ALA A 187 -12.25 15.81 9.28
C ALA A 187 -13.26 16.88 9.67
N SER A 188 -14.52 16.70 9.27
CA SER A 188 -15.61 17.58 9.69
C SER A 188 -15.71 17.48 11.21
N ILE A 189 -15.26 18.52 11.90
CA ILE A 189 -15.36 18.69 13.35
C ILE A 189 -16.84 18.89 13.73
#